data_d56a8581c0115d26fb878a4fa76bc5a9
#
_entry.id   d56a8581c0115d26fb878a4fa76bc5a9
#
_cell.length_a   1.000
_cell.length_b   1.000
_cell.length_c   1.000
_cell.angle_alpha   90.00
_cell.angle_beta   90.00
_cell.angle_gamma   90.00
#
_symmetry.space_group_name_H-M   'P 1'
#
loop_
_entity.id
_entity.type
_entity.pdbx_description
1 polymer ?
#
loop_
_entity_poly.entity_id
_entity_poly.type
_entity_poly.pdbx_seq_one_letter_code
_entity_poly.pdbx_strand_id
1 'polypeptide(L)'
;MTTSARILTVLLAATSCVFALPRLSRAQARKIDVDFSKVVGTIRPLNGVNDGPIVTRGAFDLSPYFFELGIKHIRLHDVPWTYENAVDINYVFPRFEADVNDPQSYDFSLTDYYLQSIFALGAEVTFRLGYSAEWKYHPLLHNVPPSDFAKWAAICAHILQHYNQGWANGHHYNIKYWEIWNETDGAGFWSGTPEQYFKLYELTARSLKSLDPSIKVGGPTLASRLEFLEEFLKYCADQKVPLDFVPWHIYARQPNEVVSKAAKVQELLGKYGFSKVESVLDEWNYFPGDWHSQEVDAKYRKEVFANQMGGLPGAAFDAAVLIDLQDTTVAIADFYQGTNMFWGGLFDEFGVPYKAYFAFKAFKFLLATPQRVSVTGSDLNGIAVIAGLSRDKSEATILISNFGTQYNHYDLVLRGLPWKEPFIYEKHTVDGHHDLDLIKSEKLSSRMLTTAEEVEAPSVCLLRLRTSP
;
A
#
# COMPACT_ATOMS: atom_id res chain seq x y z
N MET A 1 -2.92 55.90 -84.72
CA MET A 1 -3.53 54.74 -84.08
C MET A 1 -2.95 54.65 -82.68
N THR A 2 -3.61 55.18 -81.70
CA THR A 2 -3.15 55.41 -80.33
C THR A 2 -3.71 54.34 -79.41
N THR A 3 -2.88 53.57 -78.78
CA THR A 3 -3.23 52.55 -77.77
C THR A 3 -3.02 53.11 -76.37
N SER A 4 -4.12 53.35 -75.64
CA SER A 4 -4.10 53.80 -74.26
C SER A 4 -3.83 52.64 -73.30
N ALA A 5 -2.78 52.74 -72.51
CA ALA A 5 -2.53 51.81 -71.40
C ALA A 5 -3.27 52.31 -70.12
N ARG A 6 -4.12 51.48 -69.54
CA ARG A 6 -4.74 51.74 -68.26
C ARG A 6 -3.87 51.09 -67.16
N ILE A 7 -3.38 51.91 -66.23
CA ILE A 7 -2.68 51.48 -65.03
C ILE A 7 -3.72 51.10 -63.98
N LEU A 8 -3.69 49.87 -63.53
CA LEU A 8 -4.53 49.34 -62.45
C LEU A 8 -3.76 49.42 -61.12
N THR A 9 -4.15 50.33 -60.27
CA THR A 9 -3.57 50.48 -58.92
C THR A 9 -4.26 49.45 -58.00
N VAL A 10 -3.48 48.47 -57.55
CA VAL A 10 -3.94 47.51 -56.52
C VAL A 10 -3.57 48.02 -55.14
N LEU A 11 -4.57 48.37 -54.34
CA LEU A 11 -4.38 48.65 -52.93
C LEU A 11 -4.30 47.35 -52.16
N LEU A 12 -3.12 47.02 -51.60
CA LEU A 12 -2.97 45.96 -50.62
C LEU A 12 -3.40 46.48 -49.24
N ALA A 13 -4.55 46.06 -48.74
CA ALA A 13 -4.93 46.22 -47.36
C ALA A 13 -4.23 45.16 -46.49
N ALA A 14 -3.22 45.56 -45.73
CA ALA A 14 -2.57 44.69 -44.75
C ALA A 14 -3.46 44.53 -43.53
N THR A 15 -4.21 43.43 -43.45
CA THR A 15 -4.93 43.06 -42.24
C THR A 15 -3.96 42.46 -41.21
N SER A 16 -3.58 43.24 -40.21
CA SER A 16 -2.79 42.79 -39.08
C SER A 16 -3.64 41.86 -38.21
N CYS A 17 -3.55 40.55 -38.45
CA CYS A 17 -4.04 39.54 -37.49
C CYS A 17 -3.15 39.55 -36.24
N VAL A 18 -3.61 40.23 -35.21
CA VAL A 18 -3.06 40.09 -33.87
C VAL A 18 -3.46 38.72 -33.37
N PHE A 19 -2.56 37.77 -33.51
CA PHE A 19 -2.68 36.49 -32.79
C PHE A 19 -2.55 36.80 -31.30
N ALA A 20 -3.70 36.85 -30.61
CA ALA A 20 -3.73 36.76 -29.16
C ALA A 20 -3.21 35.37 -28.77
N LEU A 21 -1.93 35.28 -28.37
CA LEU A 21 -1.41 34.11 -27.71
C LEU A 21 -2.38 33.81 -26.55
N PRO A 22 -2.84 32.55 -26.40
CA PRO A 22 -3.64 32.21 -25.24
C PRO A 22 -2.79 32.52 -24.02
N ARG A 23 -3.29 33.40 -23.16
CA ARG A 23 -2.74 33.58 -21.81
C ARG A 23 -2.78 32.20 -21.20
N LEU A 24 -1.61 31.56 -21.02
CA LEU A 24 -1.46 30.43 -20.12
C LEU A 24 -2.15 30.86 -18.82
N SER A 25 -3.29 30.26 -18.52
CA SER A 25 -3.95 30.50 -17.24
C SER A 25 -2.89 30.18 -16.19
N ARG A 26 -2.53 31.17 -15.37
CA ARG A 26 -1.66 30.94 -14.23
C ARG A 26 -2.33 29.83 -13.44
N ALA A 27 -1.74 28.62 -13.44
CA ALA A 27 -2.29 27.51 -12.67
C ALA A 27 -2.45 28.00 -11.22
N GLN A 28 -3.57 27.66 -10.63
CA GLN A 28 -3.94 28.18 -9.31
C GLN A 28 -2.94 27.69 -8.27
N ALA A 29 -2.25 28.61 -7.58
CA ALA A 29 -1.36 28.24 -6.49
C ALA A 29 -2.16 27.62 -5.35
N ARG A 30 -1.71 26.45 -4.87
CA ARG A 30 -2.27 25.84 -3.66
C ARG A 30 -1.53 26.39 -2.45
N LYS A 31 -2.26 26.84 -1.44
CA LYS A 31 -1.65 27.24 -0.17
C LYS A 31 -1.58 26.04 0.78
N ILE A 32 -0.37 25.71 1.23
CA ILE A 32 -0.08 24.70 2.26
C ILE A 32 0.41 25.45 3.51
N ASP A 33 -0.26 25.22 4.62
CA ASP A 33 0.11 25.82 5.92
C ASP A 33 0.40 24.72 6.93
N VAL A 34 1.62 24.74 7.50
CA VAL A 34 2.12 23.76 8.49
C VAL A 34 2.41 24.50 9.80
N ASP A 35 1.76 24.08 10.88
CA ASP A 35 1.94 24.63 12.21
C ASP A 35 2.63 23.64 13.16
N PHE A 36 3.93 23.76 13.32
CA PHE A 36 4.75 22.92 14.19
C PHE A 36 4.51 23.13 15.68
N SER A 37 3.82 24.19 16.08
CA SER A 37 3.44 24.41 17.48
C SER A 37 2.24 23.56 17.89
N LYS A 38 1.48 23.00 16.94
CA LYS A 38 0.24 22.28 17.18
C LYS A 38 0.37 20.80 16.83
N VAL A 39 0.68 19.97 17.81
CA VAL A 39 0.66 18.50 17.65
C VAL A 39 -0.80 18.02 17.63
N VAL A 40 -1.16 17.21 16.64
CA VAL A 40 -2.52 16.70 16.42
C VAL A 40 -2.63 15.17 16.53
N GLY A 41 -1.51 14.46 16.62
CA GLY A 41 -1.51 13.01 16.75
C GLY A 41 -0.12 12.41 16.59
N THR A 42 -0.09 11.14 16.21
CA THR A 42 1.13 10.38 15.93
C THR A 42 1.06 9.83 14.51
N ILE A 43 2.16 9.90 13.78
CA ILE A 43 2.30 9.26 12.47
C ILE A 43 2.40 7.76 12.66
N ARG A 44 1.50 7.02 11.99
CA ARG A 44 1.39 5.55 12.09
C ARG A 44 2.22 4.89 10.98
N PRO A 45 2.90 3.76 11.25
CA PRO A 45 3.69 3.03 10.27
C PRO A 45 2.78 2.18 9.37
N LEU A 46 2.10 2.81 8.41
CA LEU A 46 1.18 2.18 7.45
C LEU A 46 1.89 1.78 6.14
N ASN A 47 3.19 1.59 6.17
CA ASN A 47 4.04 1.21 5.04
C ASN A 47 4.39 -0.28 5.04
N GLY A 48 3.46 -1.13 5.46
CA GLY A 48 3.57 -2.57 5.29
C GLY A 48 3.48 -2.98 3.83
N VAL A 49 3.85 -4.23 3.55
CA VAL A 49 3.85 -4.78 2.19
C VAL A 49 3.38 -6.23 2.18
N ASN A 50 2.86 -6.69 1.05
CA ASN A 50 2.76 -8.10 0.76
C ASN A 50 4.14 -8.61 0.31
N ASP A 51 4.46 -9.82 0.69
CA ASP A 51 5.66 -10.56 0.41
C ASP A 51 6.94 -10.07 1.10
N GLY A 52 7.78 -11.03 1.43
CA GLY A 52 9.04 -10.80 2.11
C GLY A 52 10.20 -10.52 1.15
N PRO A 53 11.38 -10.25 1.69
CA PRO A 53 12.48 -9.68 0.93
C PRO A 53 13.20 -10.67 0.03
N ILE A 54 13.05 -11.97 0.21
CA ILE A 54 13.74 -12.95 -0.63
C ILE A 54 12.82 -13.45 -1.74
N VAL A 55 13.33 -13.47 -2.96
CA VAL A 55 12.59 -13.91 -4.15
C VAL A 55 13.40 -14.92 -4.95
N THR A 56 12.72 -15.69 -5.78
CA THR A 56 13.36 -16.67 -6.71
C THR A 56 14.38 -17.56 -6.00
N ARG A 57 13.97 -18.28 -4.94
CA ARG A 57 14.84 -19.17 -4.13
C ARG A 57 16.03 -18.47 -3.46
N GLY A 58 15.90 -17.18 -3.12
CA GLY A 58 17.02 -16.40 -2.59
C GLY A 58 18.02 -15.97 -3.66
N ALA A 59 17.69 -16.09 -4.97
CA ALA A 59 18.50 -15.51 -6.02
C ALA A 59 18.55 -13.99 -5.94
N PHE A 60 17.48 -13.38 -5.42
CA PHE A 60 17.42 -11.97 -5.07
C PHE A 60 17.14 -11.82 -3.58
N ASP A 61 17.99 -11.11 -2.89
CA ASP A 61 17.80 -10.70 -1.50
C ASP A 61 17.59 -9.17 -1.44
N LEU A 62 16.36 -8.78 -1.26
CA LEU A 62 15.93 -7.37 -1.15
C LEU A 62 15.95 -6.87 0.31
N SER A 63 16.44 -7.66 1.27
CA SER A 63 16.49 -7.30 2.69
C SER A 63 17.12 -5.93 2.97
N PRO A 64 18.22 -5.51 2.29
CA PRO A 64 18.78 -4.18 2.49
C PRO A 64 17.78 -3.06 2.17
N TYR A 65 17.00 -3.21 1.10
CA TYR A 65 15.97 -2.25 0.70
C TYR A 65 14.80 -2.23 1.68
N PHE A 66 14.31 -3.40 2.12
CA PHE A 66 13.26 -3.49 3.13
C PHE A 66 13.66 -2.83 4.45
N PHE A 67 14.91 -3.02 4.86
CA PHE A 67 15.48 -2.35 6.02
C PHE A 67 15.54 -0.83 5.80
N GLU A 68 15.97 -0.37 4.62
CA GLU A 68 16.00 1.05 4.26
C GLU A 68 14.60 1.69 4.29
N LEU A 69 13.57 0.97 3.83
CA LEU A 69 12.17 1.42 3.89
C LEU A 69 11.59 1.38 5.31
N GLY A 70 12.24 0.68 6.24
CA GLY A 70 11.73 0.49 7.59
C GLY A 70 10.43 -0.31 7.65
N ILE A 71 10.27 -1.28 6.76
CA ILE A 71 9.10 -2.17 6.73
C ILE A 71 8.96 -2.90 8.06
N LYS A 72 7.77 -2.85 8.67
CA LYS A 72 7.49 -3.44 9.98
C LYS A 72 6.35 -4.44 9.96
N HIS A 73 5.63 -4.55 8.85
CA HIS A 73 4.56 -5.50 8.68
C HIS A 73 4.60 -6.12 7.29
N ILE A 74 4.42 -7.43 7.22
CA ILE A 74 4.45 -8.19 5.96
C ILE A 74 3.30 -9.21 5.98
N ARG A 75 2.44 -9.12 4.96
CA ARG A 75 1.41 -10.12 4.69
C ARG A 75 1.94 -11.19 3.74
N LEU A 76 1.61 -12.44 3.98
CA LEU A 76 2.04 -13.58 3.16
C LEU A 76 0.94 -13.98 2.19
N HIS A 77 1.06 -13.52 0.94
CA HIS A 77 0.13 -13.91 -0.13
C HIS A 77 0.85 -13.91 -1.48
N ASP A 78 0.61 -14.93 -2.32
CA ASP A 78 1.26 -15.12 -3.62
C ASP A 78 2.79 -15.05 -3.56
N VAL A 79 3.35 -15.60 -2.50
CA VAL A 79 4.78 -15.52 -2.20
C VAL A 79 5.63 -15.99 -3.39
N PRO A 80 6.43 -15.13 -4.02
CA PRO A 80 7.17 -15.41 -5.24
C PRO A 80 8.42 -16.27 -4.97
N TRP A 81 8.23 -17.35 -4.23
CA TRP A 81 9.28 -18.26 -3.80
C TRP A 81 9.22 -19.55 -4.58
N THR A 82 10.19 -19.84 -5.40
CA THR A 82 10.39 -21.06 -6.16
C THR A 82 9.28 -21.44 -7.15
N TYR A 83 8.03 -21.51 -6.71
CA TYR A 83 6.83 -21.90 -7.44
C TYR A 83 5.60 -21.12 -7.00
N GLU A 84 5.79 -19.88 -6.58
CA GLU A 84 4.74 -18.90 -6.30
C GLU A 84 3.90 -19.13 -5.04
N ASN A 85 4.09 -20.21 -4.25
CA ASN A 85 3.10 -20.57 -3.23
C ASN A 85 3.70 -21.23 -1.98
N ALA A 86 4.94 -20.93 -1.59
CA ALA A 86 5.64 -21.62 -0.50
C ALA A 86 4.94 -21.57 0.87
N VAL A 87 4.02 -20.62 1.08
CA VAL A 87 3.26 -20.46 2.34
C VAL A 87 1.86 -21.08 2.27
N ASP A 88 1.46 -21.56 1.11
CA ASP A 88 0.12 -22.10 0.90
C ASP A 88 -0.06 -23.46 1.60
N ILE A 89 -1.27 -23.73 2.04
CA ILE A 89 -1.57 -24.96 2.78
C ILE A 89 -1.31 -26.22 1.96
N ASN A 90 -1.53 -26.21 0.64
CA ASN A 90 -1.22 -27.33 -0.23
C ASN A 90 0.28 -27.60 -0.41
N TYR A 91 1.17 -26.66 -0.06
CA TYR A 91 2.60 -26.89 0.03
C TYR A 91 3.00 -27.39 1.41
N VAL A 92 2.47 -26.76 2.45
CA VAL A 92 2.75 -27.14 3.83
C VAL A 92 2.14 -28.52 4.16
N PHE A 93 0.94 -28.83 3.65
CA PHE A 93 0.24 -30.11 3.83
C PHE A 93 -0.17 -30.67 2.47
N PRO A 94 0.76 -31.30 1.72
CA PRO A 94 0.58 -31.60 0.29
C PRO A 94 -0.41 -32.68 -0.04
N ARG A 95 -0.80 -33.52 0.93
CA ARG A 95 -1.75 -34.60 0.73
C ARG A 95 -2.89 -34.50 1.74
N PHE A 96 -4.00 -33.93 1.28
CA PHE A 96 -5.14 -33.64 2.17
C PHE A 96 -5.69 -34.90 2.89
N GLU A 97 -5.53 -36.10 2.32
CA GLU A 97 -5.96 -37.36 2.93
C GLU A 97 -5.01 -37.90 4.03
N ALA A 98 -3.78 -37.36 4.12
CA ALA A 98 -2.80 -37.79 5.12
C ALA A 98 -3.29 -37.53 6.55
N ASP A 99 -2.67 -38.18 7.53
CA ASP A 99 -2.98 -37.98 8.95
C ASP A 99 -2.56 -36.57 9.38
N VAL A 100 -3.51 -35.81 9.84
CA VAL A 100 -3.28 -34.40 10.27
C VAL A 100 -2.42 -34.31 11.54
N ASN A 101 -2.38 -35.38 12.36
CA ASN A 101 -1.58 -35.41 13.60
C ASN A 101 -0.15 -35.93 13.40
N ASP A 102 0.15 -36.46 12.22
CA ASP A 102 1.52 -36.90 11.91
C ASP A 102 2.38 -35.74 11.42
N PRO A 103 3.45 -35.34 12.13
CA PRO A 103 4.36 -34.30 11.68
C PRO A 103 4.98 -34.56 10.30
N GLN A 104 5.10 -35.83 9.89
CA GLN A 104 5.65 -36.19 8.58
C GLN A 104 4.67 -35.91 7.42
N SER A 105 3.41 -35.60 7.73
CA SER A 105 2.43 -35.16 6.73
C SER A 105 2.64 -33.70 6.30
N TYR A 106 3.53 -32.94 6.96
CA TYR A 106 3.80 -31.52 6.72
C TYR A 106 5.21 -31.34 6.16
N ASP A 107 5.35 -30.37 5.25
CA ASP A 107 6.63 -29.85 4.77
C ASP A 107 6.70 -28.36 5.04
N PHE A 108 7.39 -27.98 6.10
CA PHE A 108 7.61 -26.57 6.47
C PHE A 108 8.88 -25.98 5.88
N SER A 109 9.72 -26.77 5.22
CA SER A 109 11.10 -26.39 4.90
C SER A 109 11.24 -25.08 4.13
N LEU A 110 10.41 -24.86 3.11
CA LEU A 110 10.45 -23.61 2.31
C LEU A 110 9.82 -22.44 3.06
N THR A 111 8.73 -22.66 3.75
CA THR A 111 8.04 -21.64 4.53
C THR A 111 8.91 -21.17 5.69
N ASP A 112 9.59 -22.09 6.39
CA ASP A 112 10.54 -21.76 7.46
C ASP A 112 11.67 -20.86 6.98
N TYR A 113 12.29 -21.23 5.87
CA TYR A 113 13.37 -20.43 5.28
C TYR A 113 12.88 -19.04 4.89
N TYR A 114 11.69 -18.95 4.31
CA TYR A 114 11.11 -17.67 3.91
C TYR A 114 10.79 -16.79 5.12
N LEU A 115 10.10 -17.31 6.13
CA LEU A 115 9.77 -16.60 7.35
C LEU A 115 11.01 -16.14 8.12
N GLN A 116 12.08 -16.96 8.13
CA GLN A 116 13.33 -16.58 8.77
C GLN A 116 13.88 -15.25 8.21
N SER A 117 13.78 -15.03 6.90
CA SER A 117 14.21 -13.77 6.28
C SER A 117 13.40 -12.56 6.75
N ILE A 118 12.09 -12.76 6.95
CA ILE A 118 11.18 -11.72 7.43
C ILE A 118 11.45 -11.37 8.89
N PHE A 119 11.57 -12.38 9.75
CA PHE A 119 11.87 -12.15 11.16
C PHE A 119 13.26 -11.56 11.39
N ALA A 120 14.23 -11.82 10.49
CA ALA A 120 15.54 -11.16 10.52
C ALA A 120 15.46 -9.64 10.31
N LEU A 121 14.43 -9.14 9.62
CA LEU A 121 14.14 -7.70 9.50
C LEU A 121 13.50 -7.10 10.75
N GLY A 122 13.04 -7.92 11.69
CA GLY A 122 12.22 -7.50 12.82
C GLY A 122 10.83 -7.00 12.41
N ALA A 123 10.26 -7.58 11.35
CA ALA A 123 8.91 -7.32 10.89
C ALA A 123 7.91 -8.28 11.56
N GLU A 124 6.67 -7.80 11.77
CA GLU A 124 5.52 -8.62 12.13
C GLU A 124 4.91 -9.24 10.86
N VAL A 125 4.19 -10.36 11.03
CA VAL A 125 3.62 -11.12 9.92
C VAL A 125 2.10 -11.24 10.08
N THR A 126 1.36 -11.02 8.99
CA THR A 126 0.04 -11.61 8.80
C THR A 126 0.20 -12.90 8.01
N PHE A 127 -0.07 -14.04 8.68
CA PHE A 127 -0.04 -15.35 8.05
C PHE A 127 -1.41 -15.65 7.42
N ARG A 128 -1.46 -15.67 6.08
CA ARG A 128 -2.67 -16.04 5.33
C ARG A 128 -2.77 -17.55 5.22
N LEU A 129 -3.78 -18.14 5.86
CA LEU A 129 -4.12 -19.55 5.80
C LEU A 129 -5.06 -19.79 4.61
N GLY A 130 -4.54 -20.28 3.51
CA GLY A 130 -5.32 -20.47 2.29
C GLY A 130 -4.49 -20.93 1.12
N TYR A 131 -4.96 -20.65 -0.06
CA TYR A 131 -4.30 -20.92 -1.32
C TYR A 131 -4.15 -19.65 -2.13
N SER A 132 -3.07 -19.58 -2.89
CA SER A 132 -2.89 -18.58 -3.95
C SER A 132 -3.60 -19.01 -5.23
N ALA A 133 -4.04 -18.06 -6.05
CA ALA A 133 -4.66 -18.38 -7.32
C ALA A 133 -3.61 -18.79 -8.36
N GLU A 134 -3.82 -19.93 -9.00
CA GLU A 134 -2.96 -20.37 -10.09
C GLU A 134 -3.57 -20.00 -11.44
N TRP A 135 -3.49 -18.71 -11.79
CA TRP A 135 -4.11 -18.12 -12.99
C TRP A 135 -3.70 -18.74 -14.32
N LYS A 136 -2.57 -19.45 -14.34
CA LYS A 136 -2.09 -20.18 -15.55
C LYS A 136 -2.89 -21.43 -15.87
N TYR A 137 -3.74 -21.92 -14.98
CA TYR A 137 -4.55 -23.11 -15.18
C TYR A 137 -6.01 -22.77 -15.47
N HIS A 138 -6.63 -23.55 -16.37
CA HIS A 138 -8.06 -23.48 -16.66
C HIS A 138 -8.68 -24.90 -16.65
N PRO A 139 -9.59 -25.23 -15.70
CA PRO A 139 -10.13 -24.35 -14.67
C PRO A 139 -9.07 -23.94 -13.64
N LEU A 140 -9.31 -22.83 -12.93
CA LEU A 140 -8.44 -22.35 -11.86
C LEU A 140 -8.29 -23.44 -10.80
N LEU A 141 -7.05 -23.67 -10.36
CA LEU A 141 -6.77 -24.58 -9.25
C LEU A 141 -6.89 -23.84 -7.91
N HIS A 142 -7.17 -24.61 -6.85
CA HIS A 142 -7.12 -24.16 -5.46
C HIS A 142 -8.16 -23.07 -5.07
N ASN A 143 -9.22 -22.86 -5.87
CA ASN A 143 -10.36 -22.02 -5.48
C ASN A 143 -11.55 -22.85 -4.96
N VAL A 144 -11.45 -24.16 -4.91
CA VAL A 144 -12.51 -25.07 -4.47
C VAL A 144 -12.49 -25.21 -2.95
N PRO A 145 -13.63 -25.17 -2.27
CA PRO A 145 -13.72 -25.46 -0.84
C PRO A 145 -13.04 -26.78 -0.46
N PRO A 146 -12.31 -26.85 0.66
CA PRO A 146 -11.80 -28.12 1.16
C PRO A 146 -12.94 -29.13 1.37
N SER A 147 -12.68 -30.42 1.11
CA SER A 147 -13.69 -31.48 1.24
C SER A 147 -14.11 -31.74 2.69
N ASP A 148 -13.26 -31.37 3.67
CA ASP A 148 -13.50 -31.51 5.12
C ASP A 148 -13.00 -30.23 5.83
N PHE A 149 -13.93 -29.39 6.30
CA PHE A 149 -13.61 -28.13 6.98
C PHE A 149 -13.02 -28.35 8.38
N ALA A 150 -13.40 -29.43 9.07
CA ALA A 150 -12.83 -29.75 10.38
C ALA A 150 -11.37 -30.17 10.26
N LYS A 151 -11.04 -30.96 9.26
CA LYS A 151 -9.66 -31.35 8.94
C LYS A 151 -8.84 -30.14 8.51
N TRP A 152 -9.40 -29.25 7.66
CA TRP A 152 -8.77 -27.98 7.30
C TRP A 152 -8.42 -27.16 8.54
N ALA A 153 -9.38 -26.96 9.45
CA ALA A 153 -9.15 -26.23 10.69
C ALA A 153 -8.05 -26.86 11.56
N ALA A 154 -7.97 -28.19 11.59
CA ALA A 154 -6.91 -28.91 12.31
C ALA A 154 -5.53 -28.71 11.65
N ILE A 155 -5.45 -28.71 10.32
CA ILE A 155 -4.21 -28.38 9.59
C ILE A 155 -3.75 -26.95 9.94
N CYS A 156 -4.65 -25.97 9.87
CA CYS A 156 -4.36 -24.58 10.25
C CYS A 156 -3.87 -24.48 11.71
N ALA A 157 -4.47 -25.25 12.62
CA ALA A 157 -4.07 -25.32 14.02
C ALA A 157 -2.62 -25.84 14.19
N HIS A 158 -2.22 -26.87 13.46
CA HIS A 158 -0.86 -27.39 13.48
C HIS A 158 0.15 -26.41 12.86
N ILE A 159 -0.23 -25.65 11.83
CA ILE A 159 0.61 -24.56 11.28
C ILE A 159 0.84 -23.50 12.35
N LEU A 160 -0.20 -23.07 13.07
CA LEU A 160 -0.04 -22.14 14.21
C LEU A 160 0.88 -22.72 15.27
N GLN A 161 0.68 -23.99 15.66
CA GLN A 161 1.52 -24.65 16.66
C GLN A 161 2.97 -24.74 16.22
N HIS A 162 3.23 -24.99 14.93
CA HIS A 162 4.58 -25.01 14.38
C HIS A 162 5.27 -23.67 14.55
N TYR A 163 4.63 -22.57 14.15
CA TYR A 163 5.25 -21.25 14.18
C TYR A 163 5.25 -20.55 15.52
N ASN A 164 4.29 -20.87 16.40
CA ASN A 164 4.18 -20.19 17.69
C ASN A 164 4.51 -21.06 18.91
N GLN A 165 4.41 -22.41 18.79
CA GLN A 165 4.51 -23.32 19.95
C GLN A 165 5.57 -24.42 19.78
N GLY A 166 6.33 -24.41 18.67
CA GLY A 166 7.45 -25.31 18.43
C GLY A 166 7.05 -26.74 18.01
N TRP A 167 5.80 -27.00 17.62
CA TRP A 167 5.37 -28.30 17.14
C TRP A 167 6.14 -28.73 15.87
N ALA A 168 6.45 -30.02 15.73
CA ALA A 168 7.20 -30.59 14.60
C ALA A 168 8.57 -29.90 14.35
N ASN A 169 9.34 -29.67 15.42
CA ASN A 169 10.61 -28.95 15.42
C ASN A 169 10.47 -27.47 14.89
N GLY A 170 9.33 -26.87 15.15
CA GLY A 170 8.99 -25.52 14.69
C GLY A 170 9.59 -24.42 15.54
N HIS A 171 8.93 -23.27 15.49
CA HIS A 171 9.42 -21.98 15.97
C HIS A 171 8.57 -21.40 17.11
N HIS A 172 9.03 -20.30 17.69
CA HIS A 172 8.32 -19.49 18.68
C HIS A 172 8.29 -18.03 18.23
N TYR A 173 7.81 -17.78 17.00
CA TYR A 173 7.80 -16.44 16.40
C TYR A 173 6.74 -15.52 16.98
N ASN A 174 5.73 -16.07 17.66
CA ASN A 174 4.62 -15.30 18.23
C ASN A 174 3.89 -14.47 17.16
N ILE A 175 3.59 -15.10 16.02
CA ILE A 175 2.79 -14.51 14.95
C ILE A 175 1.41 -14.18 15.52
N LYS A 176 1.03 -12.91 15.42
CA LYS A 176 -0.22 -12.42 16.02
C LYS A 176 -1.41 -12.48 15.07
N TYR A 177 -1.21 -12.21 13.77
CA TYR A 177 -2.27 -12.07 12.79
C TYR A 177 -2.39 -13.33 11.94
N TRP A 178 -3.57 -13.94 11.97
CA TRP A 178 -3.90 -15.18 11.23
C TRP A 178 -5.13 -14.89 10.36
N GLU A 179 -4.91 -14.76 9.07
CA GLU A 179 -5.92 -14.47 8.07
C GLU A 179 -6.44 -15.77 7.48
N ILE A 180 -7.77 -15.91 7.37
CA ILE A 180 -8.41 -17.14 6.90
C ILE A 180 -8.91 -16.94 5.49
N TRP A 181 -8.18 -17.53 4.52
CA TRP A 181 -8.39 -17.46 3.08
C TRP A 181 -7.99 -16.13 2.45
N ASN A 182 -8.35 -15.95 1.15
CA ASN A 182 -8.15 -14.72 0.37
C ASN A 182 -9.34 -14.49 -0.56
N GLU A 183 -9.83 -13.24 -0.68
CA GLU A 183 -10.83 -12.77 -1.65
C GLU A 183 -12.03 -13.69 -1.84
N THR A 184 -12.63 -14.12 -0.75
CA THR A 184 -13.71 -15.12 -0.74
C THR A 184 -15.03 -14.62 -1.29
N ASP A 185 -15.14 -13.33 -1.58
CA ASP A 185 -16.25 -12.70 -2.29
C ASP A 185 -16.12 -12.78 -3.83
N GLY A 186 -15.01 -13.35 -4.33
CA GLY A 186 -14.71 -13.52 -5.75
C GLY A 186 -14.51 -14.96 -6.18
N ALA A 187 -15.08 -15.37 -7.33
CA ALA A 187 -14.98 -16.73 -7.86
C ALA A 187 -13.53 -17.14 -8.23
N GLY A 188 -12.61 -16.20 -8.34
CA GLY A 188 -11.20 -16.48 -8.59
C GLY A 188 -10.52 -17.22 -7.43
N PHE A 189 -10.92 -16.91 -6.19
CA PHE A 189 -10.31 -17.49 -4.99
C PHE A 189 -11.27 -18.42 -4.21
N TRP A 190 -12.58 -18.29 -4.42
CA TRP A 190 -13.58 -19.13 -3.75
C TRP A 190 -14.73 -19.50 -4.68
N SER A 191 -14.83 -20.78 -5.06
CA SER A 191 -15.91 -21.30 -5.92
C SER A 191 -17.09 -21.88 -5.15
N GLY A 192 -17.02 -21.91 -3.83
CA GLY A 192 -18.10 -22.35 -2.94
C GLY A 192 -19.14 -21.26 -2.70
N THR A 193 -20.15 -21.58 -1.88
CA THR A 193 -21.14 -20.60 -1.44
C THR A 193 -20.61 -19.72 -0.30
N PRO A 194 -21.21 -18.54 -0.05
CA PRO A 194 -20.89 -17.71 1.12
C PRO A 194 -20.99 -18.50 2.44
N GLU A 195 -22.05 -19.30 2.63
CA GLU A 195 -22.29 -20.08 3.83
C GLU A 195 -21.21 -21.14 4.05
N GLN A 196 -20.67 -21.74 2.98
CA GLN A 196 -19.56 -22.68 3.07
C GLN A 196 -18.30 -21.96 3.59
N TYR A 197 -18.01 -20.76 3.09
CA TYR A 197 -16.89 -19.98 3.59
C TYR A 197 -17.10 -19.55 5.05
N PHE A 198 -18.29 -19.05 5.40
CA PHE A 198 -18.58 -18.64 6.77
C PHE A 198 -18.41 -19.82 7.76
N LYS A 199 -18.78 -21.03 7.34
CA LYS A 199 -18.58 -22.23 8.15
C LYS A 199 -17.11 -22.63 8.25
N LEU A 200 -16.35 -22.55 7.17
CA LEU A 200 -14.89 -22.78 7.16
C LEU A 200 -14.22 -21.80 8.13
N TYR A 201 -14.55 -20.51 8.00
CA TYR A 201 -14.02 -19.46 8.87
C TYR A 201 -14.33 -19.74 10.34
N GLU A 202 -15.59 -20.03 10.66
CA GLU A 202 -16.01 -20.31 12.04
C GLU A 202 -15.19 -21.45 12.67
N LEU A 203 -15.07 -22.58 11.98
CA LEU A 203 -14.37 -23.76 12.50
C LEU A 203 -12.88 -23.45 12.69
N THR A 204 -12.27 -22.78 11.72
CA THR A 204 -10.86 -22.40 11.77
C THR A 204 -10.60 -21.38 12.88
N ALA A 205 -11.37 -20.28 12.94
CA ALA A 205 -11.21 -19.25 13.94
C ALA A 205 -11.37 -19.79 15.38
N ARG A 206 -12.37 -20.64 15.62
CA ARG A 206 -12.56 -21.29 16.93
C ARG A 206 -11.40 -22.23 17.28
N SER A 207 -10.90 -23.01 16.32
CA SER A 207 -9.77 -23.91 16.50
C SER A 207 -8.51 -23.13 16.89
N LEU A 208 -8.16 -22.08 16.15
CA LEU A 208 -6.98 -21.24 16.42
C LEU A 208 -7.10 -20.54 17.77
N LYS A 209 -8.22 -19.91 18.07
CA LYS A 209 -8.45 -19.22 19.35
C LYS A 209 -8.49 -20.17 20.56
N SER A 210 -8.83 -21.44 20.37
CA SER A 210 -8.78 -22.43 21.45
C SER A 210 -7.35 -22.80 21.81
N LEU A 211 -6.41 -22.76 20.86
CA LEU A 211 -4.98 -23.02 21.08
C LEU A 211 -4.27 -21.82 21.69
N ASP A 212 -4.59 -20.63 21.20
CA ASP A 212 -4.02 -19.38 21.69
C ASP A 212 -5.05 -18.24 21.62
N PRO A 213 -5.68 -17.89 22.75
CA PRO A 213 -6.62 -16.77 22.79
C PRO A 213 -6.00 -15.40 22.49
N SER A 214 -4.69 -15.27 22.56
CA SER A 214 -3.99 -13.99 22.41
C SER A 214 -3.76 -13.58 20.95
N ILE A 215 -3.80 -14.52 20.01
CA ILE A 215 -3.69 -14.24 18.59
C ILE A 215 -4.92 -13.50 18.06
N LYS A 216 -4.79 -12.89 16.91
CA LYS A 216 -5.88 -12.28 16.16
C LYS A 216 -6.24 -13.12 14.95
N VAL A 217 -7.53 -13.38 14.77
CA VAL A 217 -8.06 -14.09 13.60
C VAL A 217 -8.91 -13.14 12.76
N GLY A 218 -8.76 -13.20 11.45
CA GLY A 218 -9.42 -12.28 10.50
C GLY A 218 -9.95 -12.94 9.25
N GLY A 219 -10.95 -12.32 8.68
CA GLY A 219 -11.66 -12.59 7.43
C GLY A 219 -12.73 -11.53 7.19
N PRO A 220 -13.40 -11.54 6.03
CA PRO A 220 -13.36 -12.53 4.95
C PRO A 220 -12.30 -12.27 3.88
N THR A 221 -11.40 -11.31 4.08
CA THR A 221 -10.41 -10.86 3.09
C THR A 221 -11.10 -10.38 1.81
N LEU A 222 -11.73 -9.23 1.95
CA LEU A 222 -12.72 -8.72 1.00
C LEU A 222 -12.07 -8.09 -0.23
N ALA A 223 -12.25 -8.65 -1.44
CA ALA A 223 -11.82 -7.98 -2.67
C ALA A 223 -12.67 -6.72 -2.95
N SER A 224 -14.00 -6.88 -3.10
CA SER A 224 -14.83 -5.78 -3.60
C SER A 224 -16.25 -5.69 -3.05
N ARG A 225 -16.89 -6.80 -2.67
CA ARG A 225 -18.32 -6.88 -2.41
C ARG A 225 -18.68 -6.56 -0.96
N LEU A 226 -19.03 -5.31 -0.69
CA LEU A 226 -19.42 -4.87 0.67
C LEU A 226 -20.66 -5.63 1.21
N GLU A 227 -21.55 -6.09 0.34
CA GLU A 227 -22.70 -6.91 0.70
C GLU A 227 -22.27 -8.25 1.30
N PHE A 228 -21.21 -8.86 0.73
CA PHE A 228 -20.64 -10.10 1.27
C PHE A 228 -20.03 -9.87 2.67
N LEU A 229 -19.35 -8.73 2.87
CA LEU A 229 -18.85 -8.36 4.20
C LEU A 229 -20.02 -8.18 5.18
N GLU A 230 -21.11 -7.56 4.76
CA GLU A 230 -22.30 -7.36 5.61
C GLU A 230 -22.91 -8.70 6.04
N GLU A 231 -23.07 -9.66 5.12
CA GLU A 231 -23.55 -11.02 5.40
C GLU A 231 -22.61 -11.77 6.36
N PHE A 232 -21.29 -11.66 6.13
CA PHE A 232 -20.27 -12.25 6.99
C PHE A 232 -20.30 -11.69 8.42
N LEU A 233 -20.36 -10.36 8.57
CA LEU A 233 -20.45 -9.72 9.89
C LEU A 233 -21.72 -10.10 10.63
N LYS A 234 -22.84 -10.17 9.91
CA LYS A 234 -24.10 -10.66 10.49
C LYS A 234 -23.96 -12.11 10.99
N TYR A 235 -23.39 -13.01 10.18
CA TYR A 235 -23.12 -14.39 10.57
C TYR A 235 -22.24 -14.46 11.83
N CYS A 236 -21.13 -13.71 11.86
CA CYS A 236 -20.22 -13.69 13.00
C CYS A 236 -20.91 -13.17 14.27
N ALA A 237 -21.78 -12.17 14.18
CA ALA A 237 -22.53 -11.65 15.30
C ALA A 237 -23.56 -12.68 15.83
N ASP A 238 -24.36 -13.27 14.92
CA ASP A 238 -25.42 -14.23 15.26
C ASP A 238 -24.84 -15.50 15.89
N GLN A 239 -23.74 -16.02 15.35
CA GLN A 239 -23.09 -17.25 15.81
C GLN A 239 -22.00 -17.01 16.87
N LYS A 240 -21.72 -15.76 17.24
CA LYS A 240 -20.64 -15.37 18.16
C LYS A 240 -19.29 -15.98 17.75
N VAL A 241 -18.97 -15.87 16.46
CA VAL A 241 -17.69 -16.32 15.90
C VAL A 241 -16.59 -15.33 16.28
N PRO A 242 -15.41 -15.79 16.72
CA PRO A 242 -14.27 -14.90 16.95
C PRO A 242 -13.91 -14.13 15.67
N LEU A 243 -13.74 -12.80 15.79
CA LEU A 243 -13.32 -11.91 14.73
C LEU A 243 -12.54 -10.76 15.38
N ASP A 244 -11.25 -10.66 15.09
CA ASP A 244 -10.36 -9.67 15.69
C ASP A 244 -9.98 -8.59 14.66
N PHE A 245 -9.96 -8.91 13.36
CA PHE A 245 -9.73 -7.96 12.28
C PHE A 245 -10.50 -8.34 11.02
N VAL A 246 -10.83 -7.33 10.23
CA VAL A 246 -11.41 -7.48 8.88
C VAL A 246 -10.40 -7.02 7.86
N PRO A 247 -9.80 -7.97 7.11
CA PRO A 247 -8.92 -7.66 5.99
C PRO A 247 -9.75 -7.31 4.75
N TRP A 248 -9.25 -6.32 3.98
CA TRP A 248 -9.90 -5.89 2.75
C TRP A 248 -8.90 -5.29 1.76
N HIS A 249 -9.20 -5.38 0.46
CA HIS A 249 -8.37 -4.98 -0.63
C HIS A 249 -8.93 -3.78 -1.40
N ILE A 250 -8.07 -3.06 -2.09
CA ILE A 250 -8.47 -2.08 -3.09
C ILE A 250 -7.35 -1.80 -4.09
N TYR A 251 -7.66 -1.89 -5.36
CA TYR A 251 -6.87 -1.38 -6.46
C TYR A 251 -7.59 -0.17 -7.03
N ALA A 252 -7.06 1.03 -6.81
CA ALA A 252 -7.77 2.27 -7.02
C ALA A 252 -7.11 3.16 -8.09
N ARG A 253 -7.91 4.01 -8.73
CA ARG A 253 -7.43 5.01 -9.67
C ARG A 253 -7.18 6.37 -9.02
N GLN A 254 -7.81 6.60 -7.87
CA GLN A 254 -7.73 7.85 -7.12
C GLN A 254 -7.55 7.57 -5.63
N PRO A 255 -6.73 8.35 -4.88
CA PRO A 255 -6.52 8.15 -3.45
C PRO A 255 -7.80 8.20 -2.62
N ASN A 256 -8.77 9.06 -2.97
CA ASN A 256 -10.05 9.16 -2.26
C ASN A 256 -10.91 7.90 -2.31
N GLU A 257 -10.71 7.00 -3.28
CA GLU A 257 -11.42 5.72 -3.34
C GLU A 257 -11.01 4.82 -2.17
N VAL A 258 -9.72 4.83 -1.81
CA VAL A 258 -9.17 4.07 -0.67
C VAL A 258 -9.79 4.55 0.65
N VAL A 259 -9.78 5.86 0.89
CA VAL A 259 -10.36 6.48 2.10
C VAL A 259 -11.88 6.22 2.17
N SER A 260 -12.56 6.30 1.04
CA SER A 260 -14.01 6.06 0.95
C SER A 260 -14.36 4.61 1.30
N LYS A 261 -13.58 3.62 0.82
CA LYS A 261 -13.78 2.21 1.17
C LYS A 261 -13.46 1.96 2.64
N ALA A 262 -12.39 2.54 3.19
CA ALA A 262 -12.06 2.45 4.61
C ALA A 262 -13.22 2.94 5.49
N ALA A 263 -13.84 4.07 5.13
CA ALA A 263 -15.01 4.60 5.85
C ALA A 263 -16.22 3.65 5.81
N LYS A 264 -16.51 3.03 4.66
CA LYS A 264 -17.60 2.06 4.51
C LYS A 264 -17.37 0.78 5.32
N VAL A 265 -16.14 0.26 5.33
CA VAL A 265 -15.78 -0.90 6.17
C VAL A 265 -15.98 -0.56 7.65
N GLN A 266 -15.53 0.61 8.08
CA GLN A 266 -15.71 1.06 9.47
C GLN A 266 -17.20 1.24 9.85
N GLU A 267 -18.02 1.74 8.92
CA GLU A 267 -19.48 1.86 9.11
C GLU A 267 -20.12 0.50 9.34
N LEU A 268 -19.78 -0.49 8.49
CA LEU A 268 -20.31 -1.86 8.63
C LEU A 268 -19.86 -2.51 9.94
N LEU A 269 -18.59 -2.36 10.33
CA LEU A 269 -18.10 -2.83 11.63
C LEU A 269 -18.91 -2.23 12.78
N GLY A 270 -19.16 -0.93 12.74
CA GLY A 270 -20.02 -0.26 13.75
C GLY A 270 -21.46 -0.76 13.77
N LYS A 271 -22.06 -0.95 12.58
CA LYS A 271 -23.44 -1.43 12.40
C LYS A 271 -23.70 -2.79 13.04
N TYR A 272 -22.73 -3.71 12.94
CA TYR A 272 -22.86 -5.07 13.45
C TYR A 272 -22.24 -5.30 14.85
N GLY A 273 -21.84 -4.21 15.55
CA GLY A 273 -21.31 -4.29 16.92
C GLY A 273 -19.84 -4.64 17.03
N PHE A 274 -19.10 -4.58 15.90
CA PHE A 274 -17.66 -4.87 15.80
C PHE A 274 -16.77 -3.63 15.87
N SER A 275 -17.18 -2.57 16.57
CA SER A 275 -16.44 -1.30 16.67
C SER A 275 -15.00 -1.42 17.21
N LYS A 276 -14.66 -2.54 17.86
CA LYS A 276 -13.30 -2.83 18.37
C LYS A 276 -12.48 -3.73 17.44
N VAL A 277 -13.09 -4.28 16.40
CA VAL A 277 -12.45 -5.10 15.39
C VAL A 277 -11.61 -4.19 14.50
N GLU A 278 -10.37 -4.58 14.21
CA GLU A 278 -9.47 -3.78 13.40
C GLU A 278 -9.84 -3.84 11.92
N SER A 279 -9.81 -2.70 11.27
CA SER A 279 -9.87 -2.60 9.80
C SER A 279 -8.46 -2.69 9.26
N VAL A 280 -8.18 -3.70 8.44
CA VAL A 280 -6.85 -3.97 7.88
C VAL A 280 -6.93 -3.91 6.36
N LEU A 281 -6.22 -2.94 5.79
CA LEU A 281 -6.06 -2.80 4.33
C LEU A 281 -4.84 -3.64 3.93
N ASP A 282 -5.04 -4.94 3.78
CA ASP A 282 -3.94 -5.89 3.63
C ASP A 282 -3.54 -6.17 2.18
N GLU A 283 -4.21 -5.52 1.21
CA GLU A 283 -3.79 -5.52 -0.18
C GLU A 283 -4.27 -4.26 -0.90
N TRP A 284 -3.33 -3.44 -1.37
CA TRP A 284 -3.68 -2.22 -2.10
C TRP A 284 -2.58 -1.80 -3.07
N ASN A 285 -2.99 -1.15 -4.18
CA ASN A 285 -2.08 -0.51 -5.12
C ASN A 285 -2.84 0.50 -6.00
N TYR A 286 -2.09 1.34 -6.73
CA TYR A 286 -2.57 2.13 -7.85
C TYR A 286 -2.85 1.21 -9.04
N PHE A 287 -4.04 1.27 -9.62
CA PHE A 287 -4.36 0.50 -10.81
C PHE A 287 -5.15 1.32 -11.83
N PRO A 288 -4.49 1.97 -12.78
CA PRO A 288 -5.15 2.73 -13.84
C PRO A 288 -5.62 1.85 -15.00
N GLY A 289 -5.31 0.55 -14.97
CA GLY A 289 -5.59 -0.40 -16.01
C GLY A 289 -7.07 -0.78 -16.16
N ASP A 290 -7.33 -1.71 -17.06
CA ASP A 290 -8.65 -2.31 -17.26
C ASP A 290 -8.64 -3.76 -16.78
N TRP A 291 -9.43 -4.05 -15.74
CA TRP A 291 -9.63 -5.40 -15.18
C TRP A 291 -10.24 -6.39 -16.19
N HIS A 292 -10.88 -5.89 -17.25
CA HIS A 292 -11.48 -6.70 -18.31
C HIS A 292 -10.52 -6.95 -19.48
N SER A 293 -9.32 -6.40 -19.44
CA SER A 293 -8.31 -6.67 -20.45
C SER A 293 -7.90 -8.14 -20.41
N GLN A 294 -8.18 -8.84 -21.50
CA GLN A 294 -7.84 -10.27 -21.63
C GLN A 294 -6.39 -10.51 -22.05
N GLU A 295 -5.69 -9.47 -22.48
CA GLU A 295 -4.33 -9.54 -22.99
C GLU A 295 -3.37 -8.76 -22.07
N VAL A 296 -2.72 -9.47 -21.16
CA VAL A 296 -1.61 -8.92 -20.40
C VAL A 296 -0.30 -9.25 -21.14
N ASP A 297 -0.14 -8.63 -22.30
CA ASP A 297 1.05 -8.76 -23.11
C ASP A 297 2.23 -7.91 -22.59
N ALA A 298 3.38 -7.97 -23.26
CA ALA A 298 4.57 -7.21 -22.88
C ALA A 298 4.35 -5.68 -22.93
N LYS A 299 3.49 -5.21 -23.84
CA LYS A 299 3.14 -3.79 -23.96
C LYS A 299 2.31 -3.35 -22.76
N TYR A 300 1.28 -4.11 -22.38
CA TYR A 300 0.46 -3.84 -21.22
C TYR A 300 1.29 -3.83 -19.92
N ARG A 301 2.17 -4.82 -19.74
CA ARG A 301 3.08 -4.87 -18.58
C ARG A 301 3.96 -3.63 -18.49
N LYS A 302 4.54 -3.20 -19.60
CA LYS A 302 5.36 -1.98 -19.64
C LYS A 302 4.54 -0.72 -19.36
N GLU A 303 3.38 -0.56 -20.00
CA GLU A 303 2.60 0.67 -19.92
C GLU A 303 1.84 0.79 -18.60
N VAL A 304 1.26 -0.30 -18.09
CA VAL A 304 0.46 -0.29 -16.85
C VAL A 304 1.32 -0.60 -15.64
N PHE A 305 2.00 -1.76 -15.61
CA PHE A 305 2.68 -2.18 -14.39
C PHE A 305 3.98 -1.39 -14.15
N ALA A 306 4.84 -1.25 -15.16
CA ALA A 306 6.11 -0.54 -14.96
C ALA A 306 5.94 0.99 -14.98
N ASN A 307 5.31 1.55 -16.04
CA ASN A 307 5.29 3.00 -16.22
C ASN A 307 4.23 3.72 -15.36
N GLN A 308 3.11 3.05 -15.04
CA GLN A 308 2.06 3.66 -14.23
C GLN A 308 2.15 3.21 -12.76
N MET A 309 1.98 1.93 -12.47
CA MET A 309 1.95 1.44 -11.09
C MET A 309 3.30 1.58 -10.39
N GLY A 310 4.39 1.04 -10.95
CA GLY A 310 5.75 1.20 -10.43
C GLY A 310 6.34 2.59 -10.70
N GLY A 311 5.80 3.31 -11.70
CA GLY A 311 6.29 4.60 -12.16
C GLY A 311 5.89 5.79 -11.28
N LEU A 312 6.08 6.97 -11.84
CA LEU A 312 5.83 8.22 -11.13
C LEU A 312 4.37 8.45 -10.74
N PRO A 313 3.35 8.08 -11.57
CA PRO A 313 1.96 8.16 -11.14
C PRO A 313 1.67 7.29 -9.92
N GLY A 314 2.17 6.04 -9.90
CA GLY A 314 2.05 5.15 -8.75
C GLY A 314 2.75 5.70 -7.51
N ALA A 315 3.98 6.19 -7.63
CA ALA A 315 4.71 6.82 -6.53
C ALA A 315 3.94 7.98 -5.87
N ALA A 316 3.33 8.84 -6.68
CA ALA A 316 2.54 9.95 -6.16
C ALA A 316 1.22 9.44 -5.53
N PHE A 317 0.56 8.45 -6.14
CA PHE A 317 -0.62 7.80 -5.57
C PHE A 317 -0.28 7.15 -4.21
N ASP A 318 0.78 6.37 -4.14
CA ASP A 318 1.20 5.64 -2.93
C ASP A 318 1.51 6.61 -1.78
N ALA A 319 2.25 7.68 -2.07
CA ALA A 319 2.52 8.71 -1.07
C ALA A 319 1.23 9.39 -0.60
N ALA A 320 0.27 9.70 -1.50
CA ALA A 320 -1.02 10.27 -1.14
C ALA A 320 -1.83 9.31 -0.24
N VAL A 321 -1.91 8.03 -0.60
CA VAL A 321 -2.63 7.01 0.19
C VAL A 321 -2.01 6.87 1.58
N LEU A 322 -0.69 6.76 1.70
CA LEU A 322 0.00 6.68 3.00
C LEU A 322 -0.25 7.90 3.89
N ILE A 323 -0.40 9.09 3.28
CA ILE A 323 -0.76 10.33 3.97
C ILE A 323 -2.22 10.30 4.41
N ASP A 324 -3.14 10.02 3.50
CA ASP A 324 -4.58 10.12 3.73
C ASP A 324 -5.09 9.04 4.71
N LEU A 325 -4.49 7.86 4.68
CA LEU A 325 -4.78 6.79 5.64
C LEU A 325 -4.48 7.19 7.09
N GLN A 326 -3.66 8.21 7.35
CA GLN A 326 -3.39 8.70 8.72
C GLN A 326 -4.64 9.27 9.41
N ASP A 327 -5.65 9.68 8.64
CA ASP A 327 -6.93 10.19 9.13
C ASP A 327 -8.06 9.15 9.13
N THR A 328 -7.73 7.87 8.91
CA THR A 328 -8.66 6.73 8.94
C THR A 328 -8.48 5.87 10.18
N THR A 329 -9.37 4.88 10.35
CA THR A 329 -9.27 3.84 11.40
C THR A 329 -8.50 2.61 10.95
N VAL A 330 -7.95 2.60 9.74
CA VAL A 330 -7.12 1.48 9.24
C VAL A 330 -5.95 1.25 10.19
N ALA A 331 -5.84 0.03 10.71
CA ALA A 331 -4.81 -0.34 11.69
C ALA A 331 -3.49 -0.72 11.01
N ILE A 332 -3.56 -1.45 9.91
CA ILE A 332 -2.44 -1.94 9.10
C ILE A 332 -2.77 -1.65 7.63
N ALA A 333 -1.76 -1.33 6.84
CA ALA A 333 -1.89 -1.23 5.39
C ALA A 333 -0.69 -1.92 4.73
N ASP A 334 -0.94 -2.94 3.91
CA ASP A 334 0.08 -3.73 3.22
C ASP A 334 -0.05 -3.56 1.72
N PHE A 335 0.92 -2.88 1.12
CA PHE A 335 0.99 -2.61 -0.31
C PHE A 335 1.24 -3.90 -1.10
N TYR A 336 0.52 -4.11 -2.19
CA TYR A 336 0.73 -5.24 -3.08
C TYR A 336 1.47 -4.77 -4.35
N GLN A 337 2.81 -5.03 -4.48
CA GLN A 337 3.57 -5.85 -3.54
C GLN A 337 4.97 -5.30 -3.27
N GLY A 338 5.57 -5.75 -2.16
CA GLY A 338 6.92 -5.37 -1.72
C GLY A 338 8.02 -5.84 -2.65
N THR A 339 7.80 -6.95 -3.34
CA THR A 339 8.66 -7.47 -4.40
C THR A 339 8.04 -7.21 -5.76
N ASN A 340 8.60 -7.71 -6.83
CA ASN A 340 7.91 -7.66 -8.11
C ASN A 340 8.19 -8.87 -8.97
N MET A 341 7.11 -9.49 -9.41
CA MET A 341 7.16 -10.48 -10.48
C MET A 341 6.24 -10.12 -11.66
N PHE A 342 5.09 -9.47 -11.41
CA PHE A 342 4.07 -9.31 -12.46
C PHE A 342 3.23 -8.05 -12.38
N TRP A 343 3.12 -7.39 -11.22
CA TRP A 343 1.96 -6.54 -10.90
C TRP A 343 2.32 -5.10 -10.54
N GLY A 344 3.51 -4.61 -10.86
CA GLY A 344 3.89 -3.24 -10.53
C GLY A 344 4.14 -3.04 -9.02
N GLY A 345 5.09 -3.78 -8.48
CA GLY A 345 5.52 -3.65 -7.09
C GLY A 345 6.54 -2.53 -6.87
N LEU A 346 7.32 -2.66 -5.80
CA LEU A 346 8.38 -1.69 -5.49
C LEU A 346 9.63 -1.87 -6.36
N PHE A 347 9.80 -3.03 -7.00
CA PHE A 347 10.97 -3.36 -7.81
C PHE A 347 10.55 -3.94 -9.16
N ASP A 348 11.44 -3.86 -10.14
CA ASP A 348 11.30 -4.59 -11.37
C ASP A 348 11.71 -6.07 -11.22
N GLU A 349 11.58 -6.85 -12.29
CA GLU A 349 11.91 -8.28 -12.30
C GLU A 349 13.38 -8.58 -12.01
N PHE A 350 14.27 -7.58 -12.06
CA PHE A 350 15.70 -7.67 -11.76
C PHE A 350 16.05 -7.15 -10.36
N GLY A 351 15.05 -6.73 -9.57
CA GLY A 351 15.26 -6.16 -8.24
C GLY A 351 15.71 -4.69 -8.27
N VAL A 352 15.52 -3.99 -9.40
CA VAL A 352 15.81 -2.55 -9.51
C VAL A 352 14.61 -1.76 -8.97
N PRO A 353 14.83 -0.82 -8.03
CA PRO A 353 13.74 -0.03 -7.48
C PRO A 353 12.99 0.79 -8.52
N TYR A 354 11.67 0.76 -8.47
CA TYR A 354 10.78 1.66 -9.19
C TYR A 354 10.60 3.00 -8.47
N LYS A 355 9.92 3.98 -9.09
CA LYS A 355 9.57 5.26 -8.45
C LYS A 355 8.71 5.06 -7.19
N ALA A 356 7.83 4.06 -7.16
CA ALA A 356 7.05 3.67 -6.00
C ALA A 356 7.92 3.37 -4.76
N TYR A 357 9.06 2.69 -4.92
CA TYR A 357 10.03 2.48 -3.84
C TYR A 357 10.47 3.78 -3.16
N PHE A 358 10.75 4.81 -3.96
CA PHE A 358 11.23 6.09 -3.43
C PHE A 358 10.13 6.89 -2.72
N ALA A 359 8.85 6.67 -3.05
CA ALA A 359 7.73 7.19 -2.28
C ALA A 359 7.66 6.56 -0.88
N PHE A 360 7.81 5.24 -0.78
CA PHE A 360 7.93 4.54 0.51
C PHE A 360 9.15 4.99 1.30
N LYS A 361 10.29 5.18 0.63
CA LYS A 361 11.50 5.73 1.25
C LYS A 361 11.29 7.15 1.78
N ALA A 362 10.57 8.00 1.06
CA ALA A 362 10.19 9.33 1.54
C ALA A 362 9.27 9.25 2.77
N PHE A 363 8.28 8.35 2.78
CA PHE A 363 7.40 8.14 3.92
C PHE A 363 8.15 7.66 5.17
N LYS A 364 9.18 6.83 5.01
CA LYS A 364 10.00 6.35 6.15
C LYS A 364 10.62 7.50 6.96
N PHE A 365 10.97 8.63 6.33
CA PHE A 365 11.51 9.78 7.04
C PHE A 365 10.51 10.39 8.04
N LEU A 366 9.20 10.31 7.74
CA LEU A 366 8.16 10.73 8.68
C LEU A 366 8.14 9.89 9.96
N LEU A 367 8.50 8.61 9.87
CA LEU A 367 8.52 7.73 11.04
C LEU A 367 9.60 8.14 12.07
N ALA A 368 10.63 8.88 11.64
CA ALA A 368 11.62 9.50 12.52
C ALA A 368 11.11 10.78 13.20
N THR A 369 10.06 11.40 12.63
CA THR A 369 9.39 12.60 13.15
C THR A 369 7.94 12.29 13.53
N PRO A 370 7.69 11.41 14.52
CA PRO A 370 6.39 10.78 14.72
C PRO A 370 5.31 11.69 15.32
N GLN A 371 5.67 12.88 15.86
CA GLN A 371 4.69 13.84 16.37
C GLN A 371 4.02 14.55 15.19
N ARG A 372 2.84 14.05 14.77
CA ARG A 372 2.07 14.64 13.68
C ARG A 372 1.63 16.04 14.05
N VAL A 373 1.94 17.02 13.22
CA VAL A 373 1.57 18.42 13.43
C VAL A 373 0.43 18.85 12.50
N SER A 374 -0.19 20.01 12.81
CA SER A 374 -1.33 20.52 12.06
C SER A 374 -0.90 20.97 10.67
N VAL A 375 -1.59 20.46 9.65
CA VAL A 375 -1.43 20.82 8.23
C VAL A 375 -2.77 21.19 7.64
N THR A 376 -2.79 22.20 6.77
CA THR A 376 -3.91 22.52 5.88
C THR A 376 -3.42 22.65 4.45
N GLY A 377 -4.30 22.43 3.48
CA GLY A 377 -3.95 22.52 2.06
C GLY A 377 -4.00 21.19 1.32
N SER A 378 -4.17 20.05 2.01
CA SER A 378 -4.47 18.77 1.37
C SER A 378 -5.85 18.76 0.72
N ASP A 379 -5.99 17.98 -0.34
CA ASP A 379 -7.27 17.51 -0.86
C ASP A 379 -7.12 16.06 -1.36
N LEU A 380 -8.19 15.28 -1.27
CA LEU A 380 -8.18 13.85 -1.60
C LEU A 380 -8.04 13.53 -3.11
N ASN A 381 -7.99 14.54 -3.97
CA ASN A 381 -8.01 14.36 -5.42
C ASN A 381 -6.79 14.96 -6.12
N GLY A 382 -5.90 15.61 -5.41
CA GLY A 382 -4.80 16.32 -6.05
C GLY A 382 -3.51 16.35 -5.26
N ILE A 383 -3.53 16.99 -4.11
CA ILE A 383 -2.34 17.20 -3.29
C ILE A 383 -2.58 16.71 -1.87
N ALA A 384 -1.75 15.77 -1.42
CA ALA A 384 -1.77 15.29 -0.05
C ALA A 384 -0.53 15.78 0.70
N VAL A 385 -0.71 16.22 1.96
CA VAL A 385 0.38 16.76 2.78
C VAL A 385 0.29 16.27 4.20
N ILE A 386 1.42 15.85 4.74
CA ILE A 386 1.58 15.53 6.16
C ILE A 386 2.90 16.12 6.67
N ALA A 387 2.93 16.47 7.95
CA ALA A 387 4.15 16.93 8.60
C ALA A 387 4.30 16.34 9.99
N GLY A 388 5.56 16.13 10.37
CA GLY A 388 5.93 15.59 11.65
C GLY A 388 7.11 16.31 12.28
N LEU A 389 7.21 16.17 13.61
CA LEU A 389 8.31 16.66 14.42
C LEU A 389 8.91 15.51 15.23
N SER A 390 10.23 15.44 15.32
CA SER A 390 10.91 14.46 16.17
C SER A 390 10.60 14.70 17.66
N ARG A 391 10.69 13.65 18.48
CA ARG A 391 10.36 13.75 19.91
C ARG A 391 11.28 14.72 20.67
N ASP A 392 12.55 14.78 20.27
CA ASP A 392 13.55 15.71 20.80
C ASP A 392 13.50 17.09 20.15
N LYS A 393 12.62 17.25 19.16
CA LYS A 393 12.44 18.48 18.37
C LYS A 393 13.69 18.92 17.59
N SER A 394 14.59 18.01 17.26
CA SER A 394 15.79 18.30 16.47
C SER A 394 15.55 18.27 14.97
N GLU A 395 14.49 17.56 14.53
CA GLU A 395 14.13 17.40 13.11
C GLU A 395 12.64 17.57 12.91
N ALA A 396 12.27 18.17 11.78
CA ALA A 396 10.92 18.24 11.24
C ALA A 396 10.90 17.75 9.81
N THR A 397 9.84 17.04 9.43
CA THR A 397 9.68 16.46 8.09
C THR A 397 8.31 16.83 7.55
N ILE A 398 8.25 17.18 6.26
CA ILE A 398 7.01 17.41 5.53
C ILE A 398 7.06 16.54 4.28
N LEU A 399 6.03 15.70 4.07
CA LEU A 399 5.86 14.93 2.86
C LEU A 399 4.66 15.47 2.09
N ILE A 400 4.86 15.72 0.81
CA ILE A 400 3.87 16.25 -0.11
C ILE A 400 3.79 15.32 -1.30
N SER A 401 2.61 14.79 -1.58
CA SER A 401 2.30 14.14 -2.85
C SER A 401 1.51 15.08 -3.73
N ASN A 402 1.90 15.27 -4.97
CA ASN A 402 1.12 15.92 -6.01
C ASN A 402 0.70 14.87 -7.05
N PHE A 403 -0.39 14.18 -6.78
CA PHE A 403 -0.95 13.18 -7.69
C PHE A 403 -1.79 13.83 -8.78
N GLY A 404 -2.56 14.87 -8.45
CA GLY A 404 -3.37 15.62 -9.39
C GLY A 404 -2.54 16.53 -10.28
N THR A 405 -3.02 16.81 -11.48
CA THR A 405 -2.32 17.64 -12.47
C THR A 405 -2.74 19.11 -12.48
N GLN A 406 -3.62 19.53 -11.59
CA GLN A 406 -4.18 20.88 -11.58
C GLN A 406 -3.29 21.92 -10.89
N TYR A 407 -2.28 21.49 -10.12
CA TYR A 407 -1.37 22.39 -9.42
C TYR A 407 0.05 22.22 -9.97
N ASN A 408 0.67 23.30 -10.41
CA ASN A 408 2.06 23.35 -10.83
C ASN A 408 2.97 24.10 -9.84
N HIS A 409 2.38 24.70 -8.81
CA HIS A 409 3.11 25.30 -7.70
C HIS A 409 2.22 25.42 -6.46
N TYR A 410 2.85 25.53 -5.29
CA TYR A 410 2.18 25.79 -4.03
C TYR A 410 2.93 26.85 -3.22
N ASP A 411 2.16 27.64 -2.46
CA ASP A 411 2.69 28.53 -1.46
C ASP A 411 2.78 27.77 -0.13
N LEU A 412 4.00 27.51 0.32
CA LEU A 412 4.27 26.81 1.57
C LEU A 412 4.51 27.81 2.69
N VAL A 413 3.73 27.72 3.75
CA VAL A 413 3.88 28.50 4.97
C VAL A 413 4.21 27.58 6.12
N LEU A 414 5.41 27.71 6.67
CA LEU A 414 5.86 26.99 7.86
C LEU A 414 5.86 27.95 9.04
N ARG A 415 5.22 27.58 10.14
CA ARG A 415 5.18 28.40 11.36
C ARG A 415 5.32 27.57 12.61
N GLY A 416 5.68 28.22 13.72
CA GLY A 416 5.81 27.56 15.00
C GLY A 416 7.01 26.61 15.09
N LEU A 417 8.02 26.76 14.22
CA LEU A 417 9.25 25.98 14.32
C LEU A 417 9.87 26.14 15.71
N PRO A 418 10.32 25.04 16.36
CA PRO A 418 10.79 25.08 17.76
C PRO A 418 12.16 25.73 17.94
N TRP A 419 12.89 25.96 16.84
CA TRP A 419 14.26 26.45 16.85
C TRP A 419 14.37 27.98 16.88
N LYS A 420 15.35 28.47 17.65
CA LYS A 420 15.77 29.89 17.67
C LYS A 420 16.98 30.13 16.79
N GLU A 421 17.82 29.11 16.69
CA GLU A 421 19.06 29.09 15.92
C GLU A 421 18.80 28.74 14.45
N PRO A 422 19.76 29.04 13.57
CA PRO A 422 19.68 28.62 12.19
C PRO A 422 19.50 27.10 12.04
N PHE A 423 18.68 26.69 11.09
CA PHE A 423 18.45 25.30 10.73
C PHE A 423 18.76 25.04 9.27
N ILE A 424 18.98 23.81 8.90
CA ILE A 424 19.17 23.36 7.51
C ILE A 424 17.80 22.97 6.96
N TYR A 425 17.43 23.55 5.84
CA TYR A 425 16.28 23.19 5.02
C TYR A 425 16.77 22.39 3.81
N GLU A 426 16.24 21.17 3.64
CA GLU A 426 16.54 20.28 2.53
C GLU A 426 15.27 19.93 1.78
N LYS A 427 15.31 19.95 0.44
CA LYS A 427 14.24 19.49 -0.43
C LYS A 427 14.73 18.31 -1.24
N HIS A 428 14.03 17.19 -1.13
CA HIS A 428 14.23 15.99 -1.93
C HIS A 428 12.99 15.75 -2.80
N THR A 429 13.18 15.20 -3.99
CA THR A 429 12.08 15.04 -4.96
C THR A 429 12.13 13.67 -5.64
N VAL A 430 10.95 13.09 -5.84
CA VAL A 430 10.70 12.00 -6.79
C VAL A 430 9.90 12.60 -7.93
N ASP A 431 10.51 12.70 -9.11
CA ASP A 431 9.89 13.24 -10.32
C ASP A 431 10.42 12.52 -11.56
N GLY A 432 10.25 13.08 -12.76
CA GLY A 432 10.73 12.49 -14.01
C GLY A 432 12.24 12.32 -14.09
N HIS A 433 13.02 13.02 -13.27
CA HIS A 433 14.48 13.09 -13.32
C HIS A 433 15.17 12.68 -12.03
N HIS A 434 14.45 12.61 -10.90
CA HIS A 434 15.02 12.41 -9.57
C HIS A 434 14.36 11.22 -8.84
N ASP A 435 15.16 10.51 -8.06
CA ASP A 435 14.81 9.33 -7.27
C ASP A 435 14.98 9.60 -5.76
N LEU A 436 14.27 10.62 -5.27
CA LEU A 436 14.40 11.20 -3.93
C LEU A 436 15.73 11.92 -3.74
N ASP A 437 16.27 12.48 -4.81
CA ASP A 437 17.53 13.22 -4.77
C ASP A 437 17.40 14.54 -4.02
N LEU A 438 18.48 14.95 -3.36
CA LEU A 438 18.59 16.27 -2.74
C LEU A 438 18.75 17.35 -3.83
N ILE A 439 17.69 18.12 -4.06
CA ILE A 439 17.70 19.17 -5.10
C ILE A 439 17.94 20.57 -4.55
N LYS A 440 17.77 20.77 -3.24
CA LYS A 440 18.00 22.08 -2.58
C LYS A 440 18.44 21.87 -1.14
N SER A 441 19.46 22.64 -0.71
CA SER A 441 19.88 22.70 0.69
C SER A 441 20.25 24.15 1.03
N GLU A 442 19.62 24.69 2.07
CA GLU A 442 19.80 26.08 2.51
C GLU A 442 19.87 26.17 4.03
N LYS A 443 20.63 27.13 4.53
CA LYS A 443 20.64 27.49 5.95
C LYS A 443 19.71 28.67 6.18
N LEU A 444 18.67 28.47 6.97
CA LEU A 444 17.62 29.44 7.27
C LEU A 444 17.60 29.81 8.75
N SER A 445 17.11 31.04 9.06
CA SER A 445 17.12 31.57 10.43
C SER A 445 15.78 32.17 10.84
N SER A 446 14.67 31.58 10.41
CA SER A 446 13.34 32.12 10.69
C SER A 446 12.43 31.07 11.30
N ARG A 447 11.62 31.46 12.30
CA ARG A 447 10.55 30.62 12.85
C ARG A 447 9.30 30.56 11.95
N MET A 448 9.28 31.36 10.93
CA MET A 448 8.26 31.39 9.89
C MET A 448 8.95 31.48 8.55
N LEU A 449 8.63 30.55 7.68
CA LEU A 449 9.10 30.52 6.30
C LEU A 449 7.89 30.58 5.38
N THR A 450 7.93 31.47 4.40
CA THR A 450 6.99 31.45 3.28
C THR A 450 7.80 31.29 2.00
N THR A 451 7.54 30.25 1.24
CA THR A 451 8.20 29.97 -0.03
C THR A 451 7.18 29.55 -1.07
N ALA A 452 7.39 29.98 -2.29
CA ALA A 452 6.67 29.45 -3.45
C ALA A 452 7.51 28.33 -4.06
N GLU A 453 6.92 27.17 -4.18
CA GLU A 453 7.58 25.98 -4.71
C GLU A 453 6.96 25.59 -6.05
N GLU A 454 7.78 25.52 -7.08
CA GLU A 454 7.37 24.89 -8.33
C GLU A 454 7.35 23.37 -8.17
N VAL A 455 6.35 22.73 -8.76
CA VAL A 455 6.14 21.31 -8.66
C VAL A 455 5.58 20.79 -9.99
N GLU A 456 6.12 19.67 -10.42
CA GLU A 456 5.54 18.89 -11.51
C GLU A 456 4.49 17.94 -10.95
N ALA A 457 3.51 17.58 -11.76
CA ALA A 457 2.55 16.54 -11.44
C ALA A 457 2.62 15.43 -12.49
N PRO A 458 2.66 14.15 -12.08
CA PRO A 458 2.75 13.69 -10.70
C PRO A 458 4.17 13.85 -10.11
N SER A 459 4.25 13.99 -8.78
CA SER A 459 5.54 14.04 -8.06
C SER A 459 5.38 13.80 -6.56
N VAL A 460 6.49 13.48 -5.88
CA VAL A 460 6.57 13.41 -4.43
C VAL A 460 7.69 14.33 -3.95
N CYS A 461 7.41 15.18 -2.97
CA CYS A 461 8.38 16.10 -2.38
C CYS A 461 8.53 15.81 -0.89
N LEU A 462 9.77 15.62 -0.45
CA LEU A 462 10.15 15.48 0.94
C LEU A 462 10.97 16.71 1.37
N LEU A 463 10.46 17.44 2.35
CA LEU A 463 11.18 18.54 2.99
C LEU A 463 11.68 18.06 4.37
N ARG A 464 12.97 18.28 4.63
CA ARG A 464 13.59 17.98 5.92
C ARG A 464 14.19 19.26 6.50
N LEU A 465 13.84 19.52 7.73
CA LEU A 465 14.37 20.66 8.47
C LEU A 465 15.11 20.12 9.70
N ARG A 466 16.37 20.48 9.84
CA ARG A 466 17.23 19.96 10.93
C ARG A 466 17.98 21.09 11.61
N THR A 467 18.10 21.04 12.95
CA THR A 467 19.04 21.93 13.65
C THR A 467 20.45 21.67 13.16
N SER A 468 21.26 22.71 13.02
CA SER A 468 22.69 22.55 12.78
C SER A 468 23.31 21.83 13.97
N PRO A 469 24.19 20.85 13.76
CA PRO A 469 24.93 20.20 14.84
C PRO A 469 25.82 21.19 15.60
#